data_cbe92e0649cef30847bc862a234665b1
#
_entry.id   cbe92e0649cef30847bc862a234665b1
#
_cell.length_a   1.000
_cell.length_b   1.000
_cell.length_c   1.000
_cell.angle_alpha   90.00
_cell.angle_beta   90.00
_cell.angle_gamma   90.00
#
_symmetry.space_group_name_H-M   'P 1'
#
loop_
_entity.id
_entity.type
_entity.pdbx_description
1 polymer ?
#
loop_
_entity_poly.entity_id
_entity_poly.type
_entity_poly.pdbx_seq_one_letter_code
_entity_poly.pdbx_strand_id
1 'polypeptide(L)'
;MFPRAAYQLALLCAVFLLSAGSVTAADVRPEGSGIRTGLEVASAGGFKELKGKKVGVVTNPTGVDRRLVSLIDLLAGAKGVELKAIFGPEHGARGAAAAGAKVADAKDAATGAPVYSLFGANRSPADEVLKRLDVIIFDIQDIGVRTYTYLATLIKVMEAAAKNKVEVWVLDRPV
;
A
#
# COMPACT_ATOMS: atom_id res chain seq x y z
N MET A 1 30.47 17.32 -54.50
CA MET A 1 31.36 16.18 -54.20
C MET A 1 31.42 16.08 -52.66
N PHE A 2 30.54 15.32 -52.05
CA PHE A 2 30.47 15.18 -50.58
C PHE A 2 31.35 14.02 -50.13
N PRO A 3 32.09 14.15 -49.03
CA PRO A 3 33.07 13.13 -48.62
C PRO A 3 32.36 11.86 -48.08
N ARG A 4 32.85 10.73 -48.57
CA ARG A 4 32.41 9.35 -48.22
C ARG A 4 32.43 9.00 -46.73
N ALA A 5 33.04 9.82 -45.89
CA ALA A 5 33.15 9.60 -44.45
C ALA A 5 31.83 9.77 -43.68
N ALA A 6 30.85 10.53 -44.22
CA ALA A 6 29.57 10.79 -43.55
C ALA A 6 28.59 9.59 -43.52
N TYR A 7 28.71 8.67 -44.47
CA TYR A 7 27.82 7.51 -44.57
C TYR A 7 28.24 6.34 -43.67
N GLN A 8 29.51 6.24 -43.32
CA GLN A 8 29.97 5.16 -42.42
C GLN A 8 29.59 5.43 -40.95
N LEU A 9 29.50 6.69 -40.54
CA LEU A 9 29.09 7.02 -39.16
C LEU A 9 27.59 6.83 -38.93
N ALA A 10 26.76 7.08 -39.97
CA ALA A 10 25.32 6.88 -39.89
C ALA A 10 24.94 5.38 -39.85
N LEU A 11 25.71 4.51 -40.48
CA LEU A 11 25.46 3.07 -40.47
C LEU A 11 25.85 2.40 -39.13
N LEU A 12 26.88 2.91 -38.44
CA LEU A 12 27.26 2.39 -37.11
C LEU A 12 26.24 2.79 -36.01
N CYS A 13 25.61 3.95 -36.10
CA CYS A 13 24.57 4.35 -35.16
C CYS A 13 23.24 3.57 -35.34
N ALA A 14 22.92 3.13 -36.55
CA ALA A 14 21.71 2.36 -36.83
C ALA A 14 21.77 0.91 -36.33
N VAL A 15 22.98 0.31 -36.24
CA VAL A 15 23.14 -1.08 -35.76
C VAL A 15 23.08 -1.19 -34.23
N PHE A 16 23.39 -0.11 -33.51
CA PHE A 16 23.31 -0.11 -32.04
C PHE A 16 21.89 0.10 -31.48
N LEU A 17 20.92 0.52 -32.29
CA LEU A 17 19.53 0.75 -31.89
C LEU A 17 18.62 -0.50 -32.01
N LEU A 18 19.13 -1.60 -32.57
CA LEU A 18 18.33 -2.81 -32.81
C LEU A 18 18.52 -3.94 -31.79
N SER A 19 19.34 -3.73 -30.75
CA SER A 19 19.55 -4.74 -29.70
C SER A 19 19.05 -4.31 -28.30
N ALA A 20 18.24 -3.25 -28.21
CA ALA A 20 17.45 -3.03 -27.01
C ALA A 20 16.33 -4.07 -26.98
N GLY A 21 16.65 -5.27 -26.52
CA GLY A 21 15.66 -6.26 -26.18
C GLY A 21 14.64 -5.61 -25.26
N SER A 22 13.38 -5.60 -25.65
CA SER A 22 12.29 -5.12 -24.80
C SER A 22 12.24 -6.02 -23.58
N VAL A 23 12.82 -5.57 -22.46
CA VAL A 23 12.59 -6.18 -21.16
C VAL A 23 11.12 -5.92 -20.86
N THR A 24 10.29 -6.91 -21.07
CA THR A 24 8.89 -6.83 -20.66
C THR A 24 8.84 -6.93 -19.15
N ALA A 25 7.94 -6.18 -18.50
CA ALA A 25 7.73 -6.21 -17.06
C ALA A 25 7.42 -7.63 -16.50
N ALA A 26 7.19 -8.60 -17.40
CA ALA A 26 7.00 -10.01 -17.07
C ALA A 26 8.31 -10.73 -16.68
N ASP A 27 9.48 -10.23 -17.08
CA ASP A 27 10.78 -10.88 -16.83
C ASP A 27 11.41 -10.46 -15.49
N VAL A 28 10.86 -9.46 -14.82
CA VAL A 28 11.26 -9.07 -13.47
C VAL A 28 10.33 -9.75 -12.46
N ARG A 29 10.32 -11.08 -12.45
CA ARG A 29 9.85 -11.81 -11.27
C ARG A 29 11.07 -12.06 -10.40
N PRO A 30 11.18 -11.45 -9.20
CA PRO A 30 12.07 -12.02 -8.20
C PRO A 30 11.56 -13.43 -7.98
N GLU A 31 12.38 -14.44 -8.22
CA GLU A 31 12.11 -15.81 -7.76
C GLU A 31 11.90 -15.67 -6.26
N GLY A 32 10.62 -15.73 -5.85
CA GLY A 32 10.24 -15.38 -4.50
C GLY A 32 10.87 -16.39 -3.56
N SER A 33 11.57 -15.92 -2.54
CA SER A 33 11.69 -16.68 -1.30
C SER A 33 10.31 -17.29 -1.03
N GLY A 34 10.19 -18.53 -0.66
CA GLY A 34 8.89 -19.18 -0.41
C GLY A 34 8.04 -18.51 0.68
N ILE A 35 8.44 -17.33 1.16
CA ILE A 35 7.79 -16.49 2.17
C ILE A 35 6.68 -15.67 1.50
N ARG A 36 5.48 -15.78 2.07
CA ARG A 36 4.32 -14.97 1.69
C ARG A 36 4.01 -13.99 2.79
N THR A 37 3.76 -12.73 2.43
CA THR A 37 3.29 -11.71 3.38
C THR A 37 1.86 -12.02 3.84
N GLY A 38 1.46 -11.47 4.99
CA GLY A 38 0.08 -11.58 5.48
C GLY A 38 -0.94 -11.10 4.44
N LEU A 39 -0.63 -10.02 3.70
CA LEU A 39 -1.45 -9.53 2.59
C LEU A 39 -1.63 -10.59 1.50
N GLU A 40 -0.54 -11.24 1.08
CA GLU A 40 -0.61 -12.27 0.03
C GLU A 40 -1.38 -13.51 0.46
N VAL A 41 -1.31 -13.87 1.73
CA VAL A 41 -2.11 -14.96 2.30
C VAL A 41 -3.58 -14.61 2.32
N ALA A 42 -3.95 -13.43 2.83
CA ALA A 42 -5.33 -12.97 2.90
C ALA A 42 -5.96 -12.80 1.51
N SER A 43 -5.22 -12.19 0.56
CA SER A 43 -5.71 -11.95 -0.80
C SER A 43 -5.88 -13.24 -1.60
N ALA A 44 -4.98 -14.22 -1.45
CA ALA A 44 -5.12 -15.54 -2.07
C ALA A 44 -6.35 -16.31 -1.58
N GLY A 45 -6.76 -16.09 -0.32
CA GLY A 45 -8.02 -16.58 0.25
C GLY A 45 -9.24 -15.77 -0.19
N GLY A 46 -9.08 -14.74 -1.02
CA GLY A 46 -10.16 -13.85 -1.45
C GLY A 46 -10.76 -13.07 -0.29
N PHE A 47 -10.00 -12.82 0.77
CA PHE A 47 -10.44 -12.15 2.00
C PHE A 47 -11.72 -12.76 2.60
N LYS A 48 -11.86 -14.08 2.50
CA LYS A 48 -13.10 -14.79 2.89
C LYS A 48 -13.52 -14.55 4.34
N GLU A 49 -12.56 -14.33 5.24
CA GLU A 49 -12.78 -14.07 6.66
C GLU A 49 -13.34 -12.65 6.92
N LEU A 50 -13.27 -11.77 5.90
CA LEU A 50 -13.80 -10.40 5.95
C LEU A 50 -15.18 -10.25 5.31
N LYS A 51 -15.73 -11.33 4.73
CA LYS A 51 -17.05 -11.28 4.10
C LYS A 51 -18.13 -10.85 5.09
N GLY A 52 -18.92 -9.86 4.68
CA GLY A 52 -19.98 -9.25 5.51
C GLY A 52 -19.47 -8.29 6.57
N LYS A 53 -18.15 -8.09 6.69
CA LYS A 53 -17.55 -7.17 7.66
C LYS A 53 -17.34 -5.78 7.08
N LYS A 54 -17.51 -4.78 7.94
CA LYS A 54 -17.15 -3.38 7.71
C LYS A 54 -15.68 -3.19 8.09
N VAL A 55 -14.84 -2.94 7.13
CA VAL A 55 -13.39 -2.95 7.26
C VAL A 55 -12.82 -1.54 7.26
N GLY A 56 -11.97 -1.24 8.25
CA GLY A 56 -11.03 -0.14 8.21
C GLY A 56 -9.64 -0.64 7.84
N VAL A 57 -8.82 0.18 7.20
CA VAL A 57 -7.43 -0.16 6.89
C VAL A 57 -6.48 0.95 7.29
N VAL A 58 -5.40 0.59 8.01
CA VAL A 58 -4.25 1.44 8.29
C VAL A 58 -3.12 1.01 7.39
N THR A 59 -2.72 1.85 6.46
CA THR A 59 -1.70 1.51 5.46
C THR A 59 -0.98 2.74 4.93
N ASN A 60 0.11 2.48 4.21
CA ASN A 60 0.87 3.46 3.45
C ASN A 60 1.30 2.84 2.10
N PRO A 61 2.12 3.51 1.25
CA PRO A 61 2.55 2.94 -0.04
C PRO A 61 3.25 1.59 0.02
N THR A 62 3.71 1.14 1.19
CA THR A 62 4.33 -0.18 1.34
C THR A 62 3.32 -1.32 1.47
N GLY A 63 2.04 -1.00 1.74
CA GLY A 63 0.93 -1.97 1.84
C GLY A 63 0.50 -2.48 0.47
N VAL A 64 1.39 -3.18 -0.22
CA VAL A 64 1.19 -3.73 -1.57
C VAL A 64 1.54 -5.21 -1.63
N ASP A 65 0.90 -5.93 -2.55
CA ASP A 65 1.29 -7.30 -2.90
C ASP A 65 2.55 -7.29 -3.82
N ARG A 66 3.08 -8.47 -4.18
CA ARG A 66 4.26 -8.57 -5.06
C ARG A 66 4.03 -8.08 -6.50
N ARG A 67 2.80 -7.78 -6.89
CA ARG A 67 2.45 -7.12 -8.15
C ARG A 67 2.30 -5.61 -7.97
N LEU A 68 2.64 -5.09 -6.78
CA LEU A 68 2.49 -3.70 -6.38
C LEU A 68 1.02 -3.21 -6.37
N VAL A 69 0.07 -4.14 -6.22
CA VAL A 69 -1.34 -3.76 -6.04
C VAL A 69 -1.59 -3.42 -4.58
N SER A 70 -2.15 -2.24 -4.33
CA SER A 70 -2.42 -1.74 -2.98
C SER A 70 -3.46 -2.59 -2.24
N LEU A 71 -3.27 -2.81 -0.94
CA LEU A 71 -4.28 -3.40 -0.06
C LEU A 71 -5.63 -2.68 -0.16
N ILE A 72 -5.62 -1.35 -0.30
CA ILE A 72 -6.84 -0.55 -0.46
C ILE A 72 -7.63 -1.03 -1.69
N ASP A 73 -6.96 -1.19 -2.83
CA ASP A 73 -7.59 -1.58 -4.08
C ASP A 73 -8.02 -3.06 -4.05
N LEU A 74 -7.22 -3.92 -3.43
CA LEU A 74 -7.56 -5.32 -3.23
C LEU A 74 -8.81 -5.50 -2.36
N LEU A 75 -8.94 -4.75 -1.27
CA LEU A 75 -10.12 -4.79 -0.40
C LEU A 75 -11.36 -4.21 -1.08
N ALA A 76 -11.20 -3.10 -1.82
CA ALA A 76 -12.31 -2.50 -2.56
C ALA A 76 -12.86 -3.42 -3.66
N GLY A 77 -12.00 -4.25 -4.27
CA GLY A 77 -12.39 -5.26 -5.26
C GLY A 77 -12.88 -6.58 -4.67
N ALA A 78 -12.73 -6.81 -3.36
CA ALA A 78 -13.06 -8.06 -2.71
C ALA A 78 -14.59 -8.23 -2.53
N LYS A 79 -15.14 -9.33 -3.05
CA LYS A 79 -16.60 -9.58 -2.98
C LYS A 79 -17.07 -9.75 -1.54
N GLY A 80 -18.03 -8.93 -1.14
CA GLY A 80 -18.66 -8.99 0.19
C GLY A 80 -17.85 -8.35 1.30
N VAL A 81 -16.77 -7.64 0.99
CA VAL A 81 -16.01 -6.82 1.94
C VAL A 81 -16.47 -5.36 1.81
N GLU A 82 -16.76 -4.70 2.92
CA GLU A 82 -17.16 -3.30 2.91
C GLU A 82 -16.03 -2.42 3.43
N LEU A 83 -15.21 -1.85 2.54
CA LEU A 83 -14.18 -0.86 2.91
C LEU A 83 -14.84 0.44 3.36
N LYS A 84 -14.84 0.72 4.66
CA LYS A 84 -15.52 1.86 5.29
C LYS A 84 -14.60 3.01 5.64
N ALA A 85 -13.32 2.74 5.89
CA ALA A 85 -12.37 3.76 6.31
C ALA A 85 -10.94 3.40 5.89
N ILE A 86 -10.18 4.40 5.50
CA ILE A 86 -8.74 4.30 5.24
C ILE A 86 -8.05 5.26 6.21
N PHE A 87 -7.01 4.78 6.88
CA PHE A 87 -6.21 5.58 7.81
C PHE A 87 -4.78 5.64 7.30
N GLY A 88 -4.31 6.86 7.02
CA GLY A 88 -2.95 7.11 6.56
C GLY A 88 -2.06 7.66 7.68
N PRO A 89 -0.92 7.03 8.00
CA PRO A 89 0.11 7.65 8.84
C PRO A 89 0.78 8.81 8.11
N GLU A 90 1.95 9.25 8.58
CA GLU A 90 2.78 10.25 7.88
C GLU A 90 2.94 9.87 6.39
N HIS A 91 2.93 10.85 5.51
CA HIS A 91 2.87 10.75 4.04
C HIS A 91 1.51 10.28 3.46
N GLY A 92 0.55 9.87 4.29
CA GLY A 92 -0.78 9.44 3.86
C GLY A 92 -0.81 8.01 3.32
N ALA A 93 -2.03 7.47 3.18
CA ALA A 93 -2.24 6.08 2.79
C ALA A 93 -1.74 5.72 1.38
N ARG A 94 -1.70 6.69 0.46
CA ARG A 94 -1.19 6.52 -0.90
C ARG A 94 0.12 7.30 -1.18
N GLY A 95 0.75 7.88 -0.13
CA GLY A 95 2.04 8.56 -0.26
C GLY A 95 1.98 9.91 -0.98
N ALA A 96 0.80 10.51 -1.11
CA ALA A 96 0.65 11.78 -1.83
C ALA A 96 1.08 13.02 -1.03
N ALA A 97 1.32 12.88 0.28
CA ALA A 97 1.68 14.00 1.14
C ALA A 97 3.20 14.09 1.34
N ALA A 98 3.74 15.31 1.25
CA ALA A 98 5.13 15.59 1.60
C ALA A 98 5.39 15.32 3.10
N ALA A 99 6.65 15.10 3.47
CA ALA A 99 7.04 14.90 4.86
C ALA A 99 6.58 16.10 5.73
N GLY A 100 5.96 15.80 6.88
CA GLY A 100 5.44 16.80 7.79
C GLY A 100 4.19 17.55 7.32
N ALA A 101 3.68 17.32 6.11
CA ALA A 101 2.47 17.95 5.63
C ALA A 101 1.24 17.47 6.40
N LYS A 102 0.35 18.41 6.75
CA LYS A 102 -0.96 18.05 7.30
C LYS A 102 -1.79 17.38 6.21
N VAL A 103 -2.15 16.11 6.43
CA VAL A 103 -3.10 15.40 5.59
C VAL A 103 -4.49 15.67 6.16
N ALA A 104 -5.31 16.42 5.43
CA ALA A 104 -6.71 16.60 5.79
C ALA A 104 -7.50 15.32 5.49
N ASP A 105 -8.61 15.13 6.20
CA ASP A 105 -9.57 14.09 5.88
C ASP A 105 -10.09 14.30 4.45
N ALA A 106 -10.12 13.24 3.68
CA ALA A 106 -10.45 13.27 2.26
C ALA A 106 -11.23 12.01 1.86
N LYS A 107 -11.55 11.90 0.57
CA LYS A 107 -12.00 10.64 -0.04
C LYS A 107 -10.92 10.10 -0.94
N ASP A 108 -10.70 8.80 -0.87
CA ASP A 108 -9.80 8.11 -1.80
C ASP A 108 -10.39 8.15 -3.20
N ALA A 109 -9.63 8.68 -4.16
CA ALA A 109 -10.12 8.93 -5.51
C ALA A 109 -10.51 7.64 -6.27
N ALA A 110 -9.83 6.53 -5.97
CA ALA A 110 -10.07 5.27 -6.66
C ALA A 110 -11.28 4.50 -6.09
N THR A 111 -11.46 4.53 -4.76
CA THR A 111 -12.47 3.70 -4.08
C THR A 111 -13.65 4.49 -3.55
N GLY A 112 -13.53 5.82 -3.43
CA GLY A 112 -14.50 6.70 -2.79
C GLY A 112 -14.57 6.58 -1.27
N ALA A 113 -13.78 5.69 -0.66
CA ALA A 113 -13.76 5.48 0.78
C ALA A 113 -13.19 6.71 1.52
N PRO A 114 -13.70 7.06 2.70
CA PRO A 114 -13.17 8.16 3.49
C PRO A 114 -11.75 7.84 3.98
N VAL A 115 -10.87 8.84 3.90
CA VAL A 115 -9.48 8.78 4.34
C VAL A 115 -9.31 9.69 5.55
N TYR A 116 -8.74 9.16 6.61
CA TYR A 116 -8.43 9.86 7.85
C TYR A 116 -6.92 9.88 8.09
N SER A 117 -6.41 11.01 8.56
CA SER A 117 -5.01 11.14 8.91
C SER A 117 -4.74 10.65 10.33
N LEU A 118 -3.71 9.82 10.50
CA LEU A 118 -3.13 9.44 11.79
C LEU A 118 -1.83 10.17 12.08
N PHE A 119 -1.61 11.34 11.46
CA PHE A 119 -0.41 12.15 11.63
C PHE A 119 -0.71 13.52 12.23
N GLY A 120 0.22 14.04 13.04
CA GLY A 120 0.07 15.33 13.69
C GLY A 120 -0.73 15.25 14.99
N ALA A 121 -1.84 15.98 15.09
CA ALA A 121 -2.68 16.03 16.31
C ALA A 121 -3.44 14.73 16.57
N ASN A 122 -3.93 14.07 15.50
CA ASN A 122 -4.72 12.86 15.57
C ASN A 122 -3.83 11.64 15.29
N ARG A 123 -3.36 10.97 16.34
CA ARG A 123 -2.45 9.81 16.23
C ARG A 123 -3.15 8.47 16.42
N SER A 124 -4.47 8.47 16.55
CA SER A 124 -5.28 7.26 16.66
C SER A 124 -6.61 7.47 15.92
N PRO A 125 -7.25 6.39 15.44
CA PRO A 125 -8.59 6.47 14.86
C PRO A 125 -9.60 7.05 15.86
N ALA A 126 -10.50 7.92 15.38
CA ALA A 126 -11.57 8.48 16.20
C ALA A 126 -12.63 7.41 16.57
N ASP A 127 -13.15 7.49 17.79
CA ASP A 127 -14.16 6.55 18.31
C ASP A 127 -15.40 6.46 17.39
N GLU A 128 -15.84 7.59 16.84
CA GLU A 128 -17.03 7.65 15.95
C GLU A 128 -16.82 6.91 14.63
N VAL A 129 -15.58 6.81 14.16
CA VAL A 129 -15.24 6.03 12.98
C VAL A 129 -15.15 4.55 13.35
N LEU A 130 -14.45 4.23 14.44
CA LEU A 130 -14.26 2.86 14.90
C LEU A 130 -15.58 2.15 15.21
N LYS A 131 -16.55 2.83 15.82
CA LYS A 131 -17.90 2.26 16.09
C LYS A 131 -18.65 1.79 14.85
N ARG A 132 -18.19 2.16 13.66
CA ARG A 132 -18.79 1.76 12.37
C ARG A 132 -18.04 0.59 11.73
N LEU A 133 -17.00 0.08 12.37
CA LEU A 133 -16.13 -0.98 11.87
C LEU A 133 -16.32 -2.27 12.68
N ASP A 134 -16.21 -3.39 12.01
CA ASP A 134 -16.11 -4.70 12.64
C ASP A 134 -14.64 -5.11 12.84
N VAL A 135 -13.77 -4.69 11.90
CA VAL A 135 -12.34 -5.00 11.92
C VAL A 135 -11.52 -3.85 11.36
N ILE A 136 -10.34 -3.64 11.90
CA ILE A 136 -9.33 -2.75 11.37
C ILE A 136 -8.08 -3.54 11.01
N ILE A 137 -7.60 -3.39 9.78
CA ILE A 137 -6.42 -4.08 9.26
C ILE A 137 -5.24 -3.11 9.30
N PHE A 138 -4.10 -3.58 9.79
CA PHE A 138 -2.84 -2.86 9.76
C PHE A 138 -1.88 -3.56 8.80
N ASP A 139 -1.44 -2.87 7.75
CA ASP A 139 -0.50 -3.36 6.75
C ASP A 139 0.48 -2.26 6.33
N ILE A 140 1.61 -2.23 7.01
CA ILE A 140 2.71 -1.29 6.77
C ILE A 140 4.02 -2.05 6.95
N GLN A 141 4.97 -1.88 6.02
CA GLN A 141 6.32 -2.38 6.20
C GLN A 141 7.05 -1.56 7.26
N ASP A 142 7.43 -2.20 8.34
CA ASP A 142 8.42 -1.68 9.29
C ASP A 142 9.80 -2.24 8.96
N ILE A 143 10.85 -1.52 9.26
CA ILE A 143 12.24 -1.92 9.01
C ILE A 143 13.03 -2.17 10.31
N GLY A 144 12.36 -2.27 11.44
CA GLY A 144 12.96 -2.54 12.75
C GLY A 144 13.82 -1.39 13.30
N VAL A 145 13.66 -0.19 12.80
CA VAL A 145 14.43 0.99 13.23
C VAL A 145 13.65 1.79 14.27
N ARG A 146 14.26 2.07 15.42
CA ARG A 146 13.63 2.79 16.54
C ARG A 146 13.05 4.15 16.14
N THR A 147 13.60 4.81 15.13
CA THR A 147 13.12 6.12 14.65
C THR A 147 11.84 6.04 13.82
N TYR A 148 11.44 4.84 13.35
CA TYR A 148 10.18 4.65 12.66
C TYR A 148 9.00 4.71 13.64
N THR A 149 7.95 5.41 13.23
CA THR A 149 6.79 5.68 14.09
C THR A 149 5.64 4.69 13.89
N TYR A 150 5.78 3.72 12.99
CA TYR A 150 4.67 2.83 12.61
C TYR A 150 4.29 1.85 13.72
N LEU A 151 5.27 1.36 14.51
CA LEU A 151 4.97 0.56 15.68
C LEU A 151 4.15 1.36 16.72
N ALA A 152 4.52 2.63 16.94
CA ALA A 152 3.74 3.50 17.83
C ALA A 152 2.33 3.75 17.27
N THR A 153 2.18 3.87 15.95
CA THR A 153 0.87 3.97 15.29
C THR A 153 0.05 2.70 15.52
N LEU A 154 0.65 1.51 15.36
CA LEU A 154 -0.03 0.23 15.61
C LEU A 154 -0.54 0.15 17.05
N ILE A 155 0.30 0.48 18.04
CA ILE A 155 -0.10 0.48 19.46
C ILE A 155 -1.30 1.39 19.68
N LYS A 156 -1.29 2.62 19.15
CA LYS A 156 -2.40 3.56 19.26
C LYS A 156 -3.68 3.07 18.58
N VAL A 157 -3.55 2.40 17.44
CA VAL A 157 -4.68 1.75 16.76
C VAL A 157 -5.26 0.63 17.62
N MET A 158 -4.42 -0.23 18.20
CA MET A 158 -4.85 -1.32 19.07
C MET A 158 -5.55 -0.80 20.35
N GLU A 159 -5.01 0.25 21.00
CA GLU A 159 -5.63 0.88 22.16
C GLU A 159 -7.04 1.42 21.81
N ALA A 160 -7.17 2.14 20.72
CA ALA A 160 -8.44 2.70 20.27
C ALA A 160 -9.44 1.61 19.84
N ALA A 161 -8.99 0.59 19.13
CA ALA A 161 -9.79 -0.54 18.70
C ALA A 161 -10.32 -1.35 19.90
N ALA A 162 -9.46 -1.65 20.90
CA ALA A 162 -9.87 -2.35 22.12
C ALA A 162 -10.97 -1.60 22.88
N LYS A 163 -10.83 -0.27 23.04
CA LYS A 163 -11.85 0.58 23.65
C LYS A 163 -13.21 0.48 22.95
N ASN A 164 -13.20 0.34 21.62
CA ASN A 164 -14.39 0.29 20.78
C ASN A 164 -14.85 -1.14 20.42
N LYS A 165 -14.15 -2.17 20.94
CA LYS A 165 -14.43 -3.60 20.66
C LYS A 165 -14.31 -3.95 19.17
N VAL A 166 -13.40 -3.31 18.46
CA VAL A 166 -13.07 -3.58 17.05
C VAL A 166 -11.93 -4.58 17.00
N GLU A 167 -12.07 -5.60 16.17
CA GLU A 167 -11.02 -6.59 15.93
C GLU A 167 -9.83 -5.95 15.18
N VAL A 168 -8.58 -6.31 15.54
CA VAL A 168 -7.39 -5.81 14.86
C VAL A 168 -6.68 -6.97 14.16
N TRP A 169 -6.44 -6.81 12.87
CA TRP A 169 -5.62 -7.73 12.09
C TRP A 169 -4.32 -7.06 11.70
N VAL A 170 -3.20 -7.70 11.98
CA VAL A 170 -1.88 -7.27 11.50
C VAL A 170 -1.48 -8.21 10.36
N LEU A 171 -1.32 -7.65 9.17
CA LEU A 171 -0.80 -8.40 8.02
C LEU A 171 0.72 -8.36 8.08
N ASP A 172 1.30 -9.45 8.61
CA ASP A 172 2.72 -9.54 8.89
C ASP A 172 3.57 -9.48 7.62
N ARG A 173 4.73 -8.81 7.75
CA ARG A 173 5.73 -8.65 6.70
C ARG A 173 7.11 -8.98 7.25
N PRO A 174 7.95 -9.72 6.51
CA PRO A 174 9.32 -9.96 6.93
C PRO A 174 10.11 -8.64 7.00
N VAL A 175 10.97 -8.53 7.98
CA VAL A 175 11.90 -7.40 8.19
C VAL A 175 13.23 -7.71 7.50
#